data_965e461f74ee501608ddbab3dcc2fe55
#
_entry.id   965e461f74ee501608ddbab3dcc2fe55
#
_cell.length_a   1.000
_cell.length_b   1.000
_cell.length_c   1.000
_cell.angle_alpha   90.00
_cell.angle_beta   90.00
_cell.angle_gamma   90.00
#
_symmetry.space_group_name_H-M   'P 1'
#
loop_
_entity.id
_entity.type
_entity.pdbx_description
1 polymer ?
#
loop_
_entity_poly.entity_id
_entity_poly.type
_entity_poly.pdbx_seq_one_letter_code
_entity_poly.pdbx_strand_id
1 'polypeptide(L)'
;TDATLYAGVRPWQGGEVWINPEMDQGFGLSNTLGVAGFPSAEAYKVGKSNPYFRLQRLFFRQTINLGGARDDATATLNQFAARRTADRVVLTLGKFGVGDVFDTNRYAHDPRADFLNWPLVHAGSFDYAADAWGYSTGAAVEWYRGPWTVRAGLFNLSKIPNGEMLERDFSQFQLDGEIEHRHTIGDRDGAVRVTVFRNHGRFGRFDDALALAVKTGTAPDTALVRDWRTRIGASVNLEQAVTASVGVFARAGIADGQIEPYDFTDFARTAPASLSIPRASARHATRPPHHPTH
;
A
#
# COMPACT_ATOMS: atom_id res chain seq x y z
N THR A 1 -4.87 -20.73 5.22
CA THR A 1 -5.67 -20.73 3.99
C THR A 1 -6.42 -19.43 3.90
N ASP A 2 -6.32 -18.77 2.77
CA ASP A 2 -7.10 -17.59 2.41
C ASP A 2 -7.74 -17.80 1.03
N ALA A 3 -8.93 -17.25 0.84
CA ALA A 3 -9.64 -17.30 -0.42
C ALA A 3 -10.39 -16.00 -0.63
N THR A 4 -10.01 -15.23 -1.64
CA THR A 4 -10.61 -13.94 -1.97
C THR A 4 -11.45 -14.04 -3.24
N LEU A 5 -12.70 -13.61 -3.17
CA LEU A 5 -13.54 -13.42 -4.35
C LEU A 5 -13.39 -11.98 -4.86
N TYR A 6 -13.15 -11.83 -6.16
CA TYR A 6 -13.11 -10.53 -6.83
C TYR A 6 -14.36 -10.37 -7.70
N ALA A 7 -15.27 -9.50 -7.30
CA ALA A 7 -16.47 -9.21 -8.10
C ALA A 7 -16.57 -7.70 -8.34
N GLY A 8 -16.91 -7.34 -9.56
CA GLY A 8 -17.00 -5.94 -9.95
C GLY A 8 -18.10 -5.68 -10.97
N VAL A 9 -18.54 -4.45 -11.03
CA VAL A 9 -19.52 -3.93 -12.02
C VAL A 9 -19.08 -2.56 -12.52
N ARG A 10 -19.38 -2.30 -13.78
CA ARG A 10 -19.16 -1.00 -14.42
C ARG A 10 -20.53 -0.33 -14.63
N PRO A 11 -20.98 0.53 -13.70
CA PRO A 11 -22.30 1.15 -13.80
C PRO A 11 -22.40 2.17 -14.96
N TRP A 12 -21.29 2.83 -15.32
CA TRP A 12 -21.17 3.78 -16.42
C TRP A 12 -19.73 3.91 -16.90
N GLN A 13 -19.50 4.73 -17.90
CA GLN A 13 -18.17 4.95 -18.46
C GLN A 13 -17.22 5.58 -17.43
N GLY A 14 -16.09 4.93 -17.19
CA GLY A 14 -15.07 5.34 -16.23
C GLY A 14 -15.40 4.99 -14.78
N GLY A 15 -16.64 4.59 -14.47
CA GLY A 15 -17.07 4.16 -13.13
C GLY A 15 -16.89 2.66 -12.94
N GLU A 16 -16.33 2.26 -11.79
CA GLU A 16 -16.18 0.85 -11.38
C GLU A 16 -16.55 0.73 -9.91
N VAL A 17 -17.29 -0.32 -9.57
CA VAL A 17 -17.56 -0.73 -8.18
C VAL A 17 -16.99 -2.12 -8.01
N TRP A 18 -16.21 -2.33 -6.95
CA TRP A 18 -15.59 -3.60 -6.64
C TRP A 18 -15.91 -4.05 -5.22
N ILE A 19 -16.10 -5.35 -5.04
CA ILE A 19 -16.30 -6.01 -3.76
C ILE A 19 -15.41 -7.24 -3.67
N ASN A 20 -14.61 -7.35 -2.59
CA ASN A 20 -13.75 -8.49 -2.34
C ASN A 20 -14.05 -9.07 -0.94
N PRO A 21 -15.04 -9.96 -0.80
CA PRO A 21 -15.16 -10.79 0.39
C PRO A 21 -14.04 -11.83 0.42
N GLU A 22 -13.53 -12.09 1.61
CA GLU A 22 -12.43 -13.01 1.85
C GLU A 22 -12.74 -13.96 2.99
N MET A 23 -12.32 -15.20 2.85
CA MET A 23 -12.34 -16.22 3.88
C MET A 23 -10.92 -16.53 4.31
N ASP A 24 -10.62 -16.38 5.60
CA ASP A 24 -9.32 -16.65 6.19
C ASP A 24 -9.39 -17.79 7.20
N GLN A 25 -8.31 -18.57 7.27
CA GLN A 25 -8.13 -19.62 8.28
C GLN A 25 -6.65 -19.92 8.48
N GLY A 26 -6.25 -20.13 9.72
CA GLY A 26 -4.88 -20.50 10.11
C GLY A 26 -4.12 -19.37 10.76
N PHE A 27 -2.84 -19.58 11.04
CA PHE A 27 -2.00 -18.68 11.84
C PHE A 27 -0.80 -18.12 11.05
N GLY A 28 -0.80 -18.25 9.73
CA GLY A 28 0.34 -17.87 8.89
C GLY A 28 1.54 -18.80 9.05
N LEU A 29 2.74 -18.29 8.74
CA LEU A 29 3.99 -19.03 8.95
C LEU A 29 4.40 -18.95 10.42
N SER A 30 4.16 -20.03 11.15
CA SER A 30 4.60 -20.21 12.55
C SER A 30 4.07 -19.13 13.51
N ASN A 31 3.00 -18.44 13.17
CA ASN A 31 2.46 -17.34 13.98
C ASN A 31 3.54 -16.32 14.40
N THR A 32 4.50 -16.05 13.55
CA THR A 32 5.66 -15.23 13.85
C THR A 32 5.43 -13.77 13.55
N LEU A 33 5.91 -12.91 14.41
CA LEU A 33 6.10 -11.47 14.18
C LEU A 33 7.39 -11.18 13.40
N GLY A 34 7.87 -12.14 12.64
CA GLY A 34 9.20 -12.09 12.08
C GLY A 34 9.30 -11.49 10.69
N VAL A 35 10.53 -11.35 10.30
CA VAL A 35 11.04 -10.73 9.09
C VAL A 35 10.69 -11.52 7.83
N ALA A 36 10.41 -12.79 7.99
CA ALA A 36 10.32 -13.71 6.87
C ALA A 36 8.87 -13.96 6.50
N GLY A 37 8.54 -13.52 5.36
CA GLY A 37 7.57 -14.11 4.50
C GLY A 37 6.25 -14.55 5.09
N PHE A 38 5.28 -13.67 5.02
CA PHE A 38 3.90 -14.04 5.29
C PHE A 38 3.24 -14.44 3.96
N PRO A 39 2.91 -15.72 3.74
CA PRO A 39 2.09 -16.10 2.59
C PRO A 39 0.69 -15.47 2.67
N SER A 40 0.25 -15.10 3.89
CA SER A 40 -0.97 -14.35 4.15
C SER A 40 -0.70 -13.39 5.30
N ALA A 41 -0.74 -12.10 5.04
CA ALA A 41 -0.62 -11.06 6.06
C ALA A 41 -1.82 -11.08 7.01
N GLU A 42 -2.98 -11.42 6.49
CA GLU A 42 -4.23 -11.53 7.20
C GLU A 42 -4.17 -12.60 8.29
N ALA A 43 -3.76 -13.81 7.92
CA ALA A 43 -3.61 -14.92 8.88
C ALA A 43 -2.50 -14.70 9.90
N TYR A 44 -1.55 -13.82 9.60
CA TYR A 44 -0.45 -13.48 10.48
C TYR A 44 -0.88 -12.64 11.70
N LYS A 45 -1.62 -11.56 11.48
CA LYS A 45 -2.06 -10.67 12.56
C LYS A 45 -3.29 -11.19 13.30
N VAL A 46 -4.21 -11.86 12.60
CA VAL A 46 -5.49 -12.34 13.14
C VAL A 46 -5.67 -13.81 12.83
N GLY A 47 -4.76 -14.64 13.35
CA GLY A 47 -4.81 -16.09 13.15
C GLY A 47 -5.97 -16.75 13.92
N LYS A 48 -6.74 -17.61 13.24
CA LYS A 48 -7.83 -18.39 13.83
C LYS A 48 -7.82 -19.82 13.30
N SER A 49 -8.14 -20.77 14.17
CA SER A 49 -8.25 -22.20 13.79
C SER A 49 -9.46 -22.48 12.91
N ASN A 50 -10.56 -21.73 13.10
CA ASN A 50 -11.79 -21.87 12.31
C ASN A 50 -11.82 -20.83 11.17
N PRO A 51 -12.45 -21.14 10.03
CA PRO A 51 -12.69 -20.18 8.99
C PRO A 51 -13.48 -18.96 9.49
N TYR A 52 -13.09 -17.78 9.05
CA TYR A 52 -13.85 -16.56 9.27
C TYR A 52 -13.91 -15.73 8.01
N PHE A 53 -14.93 -14.89 7.88
CA PHE A 53 -15.18 -14.09 6.69
C PHE A 53 -15.04 -12.61 6.98
N ARG A 54 -14.47 -11.89 6.01
CA ARG A 54 -14.34 -10.44 6.06
C ARG A 54 -14.59 -9.81 4.70
N LEU A 55 -14.99 -8.54 4.73
CA LEU A 55 -15.04 -7.71 3.53
C LEU A 55 -13.76 -6.86 3.48
N GLN A 56 -12.80 -7.32 2.68
CA GLN A 56 -11.49 -6.67 2.59
C GLN A 56 -11.54 -5.41 1.73
N ARG A 57 -12.21 -5.48 0.57
CA ARG A 57 -12.41 -4.31 -0.28
C ARG A 57 -13.88 -4.13 -0.63
N LEU A 58 -14.33 -2.89 -0.54
CA LEU A 58 -15.57 -2.39 -1.12
C LEU A 58 -15.34 -0.95 -1.50
N PHE A 59 -15.12 -0.70 -2.78
CA PHE A 59 -14.80 0.65 -3.24
C PHE A 59 -15.45 0.98 -4.58
N PHE A 60 -15.63 2.27 -4.78
CA PHE A 60 -15.95 2.90 -6.06
C PHE A 60 -14.71 3.57 -6.62
N ARG A 61 -14.49 3.42 -7.92
CA ARG A 61 -13.44 4.14 -8.65
C ARG A 61 -14.05 4.85 -9.86
N GLN A 62 -13.69 6.12 -10.04
CA GLN A 62 -14.05 6.90 -11.22
C GLN A 62 -12.82 7.39 -11.96
N THR A 63 -12.69 7.04 -13.22
CA THR A 63 -11.70 7.60 -14.14
C THR A 63 -12.34 8.70 -14.97
N ILE A 64 -11.74 9.89 -14.96
CA ILE A 64 -12.14 11.07 -15.73
C ILE A 64 -11.02 11.36 -16.70
N ASN A 65 -11.28 11.13 -17.99
CA ASN A 65 -10.33 11.43 -19.06
C ASN A 65 -10.24 12.94 -19.31
N LEU A 66 -9.03 13.47 -19.38
CA LEU A 66 -8.76 14.88 -19.63
C LEU A 66 -8.15 15.14 -21.01
N GLY A 67 -7.55 14.10 -21.64
CA GLY A 67 -6.92 14.21 -22.96
C GLY A 67 -5.52 13.60 -23.02
N GLY A 68 -4.75 14.00 -24.02
CA GLY A 68 -3.44 13.41 -24.28
C GLY A 68 -3.50 12.10 -25.05
N ALA A 69 -2.39 11.38 -25.10
CA ALA A 69 -2.28 10.10 -25.80
C ALA A 69 -3.22 9.05 -25.20
N ARG A 70 -3.55 8.04 -26.00
CA ARG A 70 -4.33 6.89 -25.52
C ARG A 70 -3.47 6.05 -24.56
N ASP A 71 -4.02 5.69 -23.41
CA ASP A 71 -3.43 4.84 -22.39
C ASP A 71 -4.49 3.83 -21.94
N ASP A 72 -4.67 2.77 -22.73
CA ASP A 72 -5.69 1.78 -22.45
C ASP A 72 -5.26 0.86 -21.29
N ALA A 73 -6.15 0.70 -20.32
CA ALA A 73 -5.97 -0.25 -19.24
C ALA A 73 -6.31 -1.67 -19.69
N THR A 74 -5.47 -2.63 -19.32
CA THR A 74 -5.78 -4.06 -19.39
C THR A 74 -6.57 -4.49 -18.15
N ALA A 75 -7.38 -5.55 -18.27
CA ALA A 75 -8.05 -6.13 -17.11
C ALA A 75 -7.03 -6.79 -16.17
N THR A 76 -7.17 -6.49 -14.88
CA THR A 76 -6.43 -7.12 -13.79
C THR A 76 -7.36 -7.36 -12.61
N LEU A 77 -6.85 -7.83 -11.49
CA LEU A 77 -7.63 -7.86 -10.25
C LEU A 77 -8.07 -6.43 -9.88
N ASN A 78 -9.35 -6.25 -9.59
CA ASN A 78 -9.95 -4.94 -9.24
C ASN A 78 -9.79 -3.85 -10.30
N GLN A 79 -9.68 -4.23 -11.59
CA GLN A 79 -9.64 -3.29 -12.71
C GLN A 79 -10.21 -3.95 -13.97
N PHE A 80 -11.20 -3.33 -14.59
CA PHE A 80 -11.64 -3.72 -15.92
C PHE A 80 -10.73 -3.17 -17.01
N ALA A 81 -10.69 -3.86 -18.15
CA ALA A 81 -10.13 -3.26 -19.36
C ALA A 81 -10.92 -1.98 -19.70
N ALA A 82 -10.22 -0.88 -19.93
CA ALA A 82 -10.85 0.40 -20.17
C ALA A 82 -10.06 1.26 -21.17
N ARG A 83 -10.79 2.02 -21.98
CA ARG A 83 -10.21 3.09 -22.77
C ARG A 83 -10.02 4.32 -21.89
N ARG A 84 -8.78 4.75 -21.77
CA ARG A 84 -8.43 5.94 -20.99
C ARG A 84 -7.38 6.77 -21.72
N THR A 85 -7.20 8.01 -21.26
CA THR A 85 -6.20 8.92 -21.80
C THR A 85 -5.01 9.04 -20.83
N ALA A 86 -3.85 9.43 -21.35
CA ALA A 86 -2.65 9.65 -20.56
C ALA A 86 -2.90 10.71 -19.47
N ASP A 87 -3.54 11.83 -19.85
CA ASP A 87 -3.96 12.85 -18.90
C ASP A 87 -5.36 12.50 -18.37
N ARG A 88 -5.49 12.29 -17.09
CA ARG A 88 -6.72 11.87 -16.42
C ARG A 88 -6.69 12.16 -14.92
N VAL A 89 -7.86 12.16 -14.32
CA VAL A 89 -8.03 12.07 -12.86
C VAL A 89 -8.70 10.75 -12.52
N VAL A 90 -8.22 10.10 -11.47
CA VAL A 90 -8.84 8.90 -10.89
C VAL A 90 -9.22 9.21 -9.45
N LEU A 91 -10.48 8.95 -9.11
CA LEU A 91 -11.01 9.07 -7.76
C LEU A 91 -11.33 7.67 -7.25
N THR A 92 -10.87 7.31 -6.06
CA THR A 92 -11.20 6.04 -5.40
C THR A 92 -11.77 6.34 -4.02
N LEU A 93 -12.91 5.75 -3.69
CA LEU A 93 -13.65 5.98 -2.45
C LEU A 93 -14.18 4.67 -1.90
N GLY A 94 -13.98 4.40 -0.62
CA GLY A 94 -14.48 3.21 0.06
C GLY A 94 -13.44 2.52 0.92
N LYS A 95 -13.55 1.19 1.07
CA LYS A 95 -12.55 0.37 1.77
C LYS A 95 -11.61 -0.27 0.75
N PHE A 96 -10.29 0.01 0.86
CA PHE A 96 -9.23 -0.54 0.01
C PHE A 96 -7.87 -0.41 0.71
N GLY A 97 -6.82 -1.02 0.14
CA GLY A 97 -5.46 -0.88 0.66
C GLY A 97 -4.86 0.46 0.27
N VAL A 98 -4.20 1.15 1.20
CA VAL A 98 -3.44 2.38 0.89
C VAL A 98 -2.36 2.08 -0.16
N GLY A 99 -1.69 0.94 -0.03
CA GLY A 99 -0.72 0.46 -1.00
C GLY A 99 -1.29 0.15 -2.40
N ASP A 100 -2.62 0.01 -2.56
CA ASP A 100 -3.23 -0.12 -3.89
C ASP A 100 -3.02 1.15 -4.74
N VAL A 101 -2.71 2.30 -4.11
CA VAL A 101 -2.55 3.61 -4.75
C VAL A 101 -1.16 4.20 -4.52
N PHE A 102 -0.62 4.11 -3.30
CA PHE A 102 0.63 4.75 -2.89
C PHE A 102 1.79 3.76 -2.82
N ASP A 103 3.01 4.26 -3.01
CA ASP A 103 4.27 3.50 -2.96
C ASP A 103 4.28 2.25 -3.87
N THR A 104 3.57 2.32 -4.99
CA THR A 104 3.55 1.24 -5.98
C THR A 104 4.93 1.08 -6.62
N ASN A 105 5.30 -0.16 -7.01
CA ASN A 105 6.54 -0.47 -7.70
C ASN A 105 6.33 -1.68 -8.61
N ARG A 106 6.86 -1.61 -9.81
CA ARG A 106 6.69 -2.67 -10.83
C ARG A 106 7.36 -3.98 -10.45
N TYR A 107 8.43 -3.92 -9.65
CA TYR A 107 9.29 -5.05 -9.34
C TYR A 107 9.15 -5.55 -7.91
N ALA A 108 8.52 -4.76 -7.06
CA ALA A 108 8.36 -5.08 -5.64
C ALA A 108 7.10 -4.41 -5.08
N HIS A 109 5.98 -5.12 -5.14
CA HIS A 109 4.70 -4.61 -4.67
C HIS A 109 3.78 -5.69 -4.10
N ASP A 110 3.82 -6.90 -4.62
CA ASP A 110 2.96 -8.00 -4.17
C ASP A 110 3.75 -8.99 -3.31
N PRO A 111 3.40 -9.16 -2.02
CA PRO A 111 4.08 -10.12 -1.15
C PRO A 111 3.89 -11.57 -1.56
N ARG A 112 2.91 -11.88 -2.42
CA ARG A 112 2.66 -13.24 -2.93
C ARG A 112 3.40 -13.54 -4.23
N ALA A 113 3.72 -12.50 -5.00
CA ALA A 113 4.30 -12.65 -6.34
C ALA A 113 5.76 -12.20 -6.44
N ASP A 114 6.13 -11.16 -5.71
CA ASP A 114 7.43 -10.50 -5.85
C ASP A 114 8.39 -10.89 -4.71
N PHE A 115 8.10 -10.46 -3.50
CA PHE A 115 8.92 -10.71 -2.33
C PHE A 115 8.06 -11.00 -1.10
N LEU A 116 8.43 -12.00 -0.31
CA LEU A 116 7.75 -12.34 0.94
C LEU A 116 8.03 -11.32 2.06
N ASN A 117 9.07 -10.51 1.94
CA ASN A 117 9.45 -9.53 2.95
C ASN A 117 8.72 -8.20 2.70
N TRP A 118 7.84 -7.82 3.60
CA TRP A 118 7.03 -6.60 3.53
C TRP A 118 7.82 -5.29 3.36
N PRO A 119 8.95 -5.06 4.08
CA PRO A 119 9.80 -3.89 3.84
C PRO A 119 10.43 -3.81 2.44
N LEU A 120 10.33 -4.85 1.62
CA LEU A 120 10.73 -4.82 0.20
C LEU A 120 9.58 -4.44 -0.72
N VAL A 121 8.34 -4.85 -0.41
CA VAL A 121 7.16 -4.56 -1.26
C VAL A 121 6.52 -3.21 -0.96
N HIS A 122 6.80 -2.64 0.22
CA HIS A 122 6.54 -1.24 0.57
C HIS A 122 7.76 -0.64 1.27
N ALA A 123 7.87 0.69 1.29
CA ALA A 123 8.87 1.34 2.12
C ALA A 123 8.59 0.99 3.59
N GLY A 124 9.53 0.32 4.26
CA GLY A 124 9.29 -0.19 5.62
C GLY A 124 8.98 0.90 6.65
N SER A 125 9.36 2.15 6.39
CA SER A 125 9.00 3.31 7.24
C SER A 125 7.67 3.96 6.86
N PHE A 126 7.00 3.52 5.78
CA PHE A 126 5.69 4.01 5.39
C PHE A 126 4.61 3.32 6.23
N ASP A 127 4.27 3.92 7.35
CA ASP A 127 3.27 3.44 8.30
C ASP A 127 1.86 3.79 7.80
N TYR A 128 1.40 3.05 6.81
CA TYR A 128 0.12 3.32 6.14
C TYR A 128 -1.08 2.87 6.97
N ALA A 129 -2.20 3.57 6.79
CA ALA A 129 -3.45 3.30 7.49
C ALA A 129 -4.05 1.96 7.07
N ALA A 130 -4.34 1.12 8.06
CA ALA A 130 -4.97 -0.17 7.83
C ALA A 130 -5.71 -0.68 9.07
N ASP A 131 -6.63 -1.63 8.88
CA ASP A 131 -7.01 -2.58 9.93
C ASP A 131 -5.97 -3.71 9.98
N ALA A 132 -6.10 -4.63 10.91
CA ALA A 132 -5.17 -5.75 11.09
C ALA A 132 -5.01 -6.67 9.84
N TRP A 133 -5.79 -6.46 8.80
CA TRP A 133 -5.73 -7.17 7.52
C TRP A 133 -5.10 -6.34 6.38
N GLY A 134 -4.72 -5.09 6.63
CA GLY A 134 -4.04 -4.26 5.64
C GLY A 134 -4.97 -3.33 4.82
N TYR A 135 -6.21 -3.12 5.26
CA TYR A 135 -7.20 -2.32 4.51
C TYR A 135 -7.76 -1.19 5.36
N SER A 136 -8.02 -0.05 4.72
CA SER A 136 -8.65 1.10 5.39
C SER A 136 -9.81 1.67 4.59
N THR A 137 -10.65 2.44 5.27
CA THR A 137 -11.73 3.22 4.66
C THR A 137 -11.27 4.64 4.43
N GLY A 138 -11.42 5.12 3.20
CA GLY A 138 -10.97 6.45 2.86
C GLY A 138 -11.25 6.85 1.43
N ALA A 139 -10.52 7.84 0.97
CA ALA A 139 -10.56 8.37 -0.37
C ALA A 139 -9.15 8.66 -0.88
N ALA A 140 -8.94 8.46 -2.17
CA ALA A 140 -7.72 8.84 -2.87
C ALA A 140 -8.05 9.52 -4.19
N VAL A 141 -7.23 10.48 -4.57
CA VAL A 141 -7.22 11.13 -5.86
C VAL A 141 -5.86 10.99 -6.51
N GLU A 142 -5.85 10.64 -7.78
CA GLU A 142 -4.66 10.57 -8.61
C GLU A 142 -4.84 11.48 -9.82
N TRP A 143 -3.89 12.36 -10.07
CA TRP A 143 -3.88 13.25 -11.23
C TRP A 143 -2.68 12.93 -12.10
N TYR A 144 -2.95 12.40 -13.28
CA TYR A 144 -1.97 12.04 -14.29
C TYR A 144 -1.84 13.14 -15.32
N ARG A 145 -0.63 13.63 -15.56
CA ARG A 145 -0.35 14.62 -16.61
C ARG A 145 1.06 14.44 -17.18
N GLY A 146 1.12 14.06 -18.45
CA GLY A 146 2.39 13.73 -19.09
C GLY A 146 3.19 12.68 -18.29
N PRO A 147 4.48 12.92 -17.96
CA PRO A 147 5.28 11.99 -17.18
C PRO A 147 4.99 12.03 -15.68
N TRP A 148 4.18 12.97 -15.20
CA TRP A 148 3.91 13.19 -13.79
C TRP A 148 2.60 12.55 -13.34
N THR A 149 2.60 12.08 -12.10
CA THR A 149 1.38 11.76 -11.36
C THR A 149 1.50 12.36 -9.96
N VAL A 150 0.44 13.04 -9.53
CA VAL A 150 0.30 13.53 -8.15
C VAL A 150 -0.85 12.78 -7.51
N ARG A 151 -0.62 12.29 -6.29
CA ARG A 151 -1.63 11.55 -5.52
C ARG A 151 -1.83 12.20 -4.16
N ALA A 152 -3.07 12.19 -3.69
CA ALA A 152 -3.41 12.56 -2.32
C ALA A 152 -4.44 11.57 -1.77
N GLY A 153 -4.37 11.29 -0.47
CA GLY A 153 -5.28 10.36 0.20
C GLY A 153 -5.63 10.81 1.61
N LEU A 154 -6.81 10.39 2.06
CA LEU A 154 -7.29 10.52 3.42
C LEU A 154 -7.91 9.19 3.84
N PHE A 155 -7.43 8.59 4.93
CA PHE A 155 -7.85 7.28 5.39
C PHE A 155 -8.10 7.27 6.90
N ASN A 156 -9.05 6.45 7.35
CA ASN A 156 -9.21 6.16 8.76
C ASN A 156 -8.08 5.29 9.28
N LEU A 157 -7.59 5.56 10.46
CA LEU A 157 -6.74 4.62 11.20
C LEU A 157 -7.60 3.60 11.95
N SER A 158 -7.01 2.51 12.41
CA SER A 158 -7.67 1.62 13.36
C SER A 158 -7.83 2.32 14.72
N LYS A 159 -8.77 1.89 15.55
CA LYS A 159 -9.04 2.50 16.87
C LYS A 159 -7.87 2.44 17.82
N ILE A 160 -7.05 1.41 17.68
CA ILE A 160 -5.80 1.21 18.40
C ILE A 160 -4.76 0.69 17.41
N PRO A 161 -3.47 0.95 17.59
CA PRO A 161 -2.40 0.38 16.78
C PRO A 161 -2.53 -1.14 16.62
N ASN A 162 -2.40 -1.63 15.39
CA ASN A 162 -2.60 -3.03 14.98
C ASN A 162 -4.01 -3.59 15.27
N GLY A 163 -5.02 -2.73 15.37
CA GLY A 163 -6.37 -3.11 15.74
C GLY A 163 -7.20 -3.64 14.57
N GLU A 164 -8.19 -4.51 14.90
CA GLU A 164 -9.11 -5.08 13.92
C GLU A 164 -10.20 -4.10 13.47
N MET A 165 -10.45 -3.05 14.23
CA MET A 165 -11.53 -2.10 13.97
C MET A 165 -11.00 -0.74 13.56
N LEU A 166 -11.41 -0.28 12.39
CA LEU A 166 -11.16 1.08 11.93
C LEU A 166 -11.98 2.09 12.73
N GLU A 167 -11.43 3.30 12.86
CA GLU A 167 -12.21 4.47 13.23
C GLU A 167 -13.27 4.75 12.16
N ARG A 168 -14.35 5.46 12.50
CA ARG A 168 -15.46 5.68 11.58
C ARG A 168 -15.71 7.14 11.23
N ASP A 169 -15.15 8.04 12.01
CA ASP A 169 -15.44 9.48 11.94
C ASP A 169 -14.21 10.33 11.59
N PHE A 170 -13.12 9.69 11.16
CA PHE A 170 -11.85 10.35 10.89
C PHE A 170 -11.27 11.14 12.08
N SER A 171 -11.67 10.82 13.32
CA SER A 171 -10.99 11.35 14.50
C SER A 171 -9.53 10.89 14.56
N GLN A 172 -9.26 9.65 14.13
CA GLN A 172 -7.94 9.12 13.89
C GLN A 172 -7.78 8.85 12.39
N PHE A 173 -6.81 9.51 11.77
CA PHE A 173 -6.68 9.50 10.30
C PHE A 173 -5.23 9.56 9.82
N GLN A 174 -5.06 9.13 8.60
CA GLN A 174 -3.84 9.34 7.80
C GLN A 174 -4.12 10.27 6.64
N LEU A 175 -3.18 11.19 6.40
CA LEU A 175 -3.06 11.94 5.15
C LEU A 175 -1.83 11.45 4.40
N ASP A 176 -1.99 11.17 3.12
CA ASP A 176 -0.93 10.78 2.21
C ASP A 176 -0.80 11.75 1.06
N GLY A 177 0.44 12.00 0.64
CA GLY A 177 0.77 12.71 -0.57
C GLY A 177 1.88 12.00 -1.32
N GLU A 178 1.77 11.87 -2.64
CA GLU A 178 2.80 11.27 -3.47
C GLU A 178 2.96 12.03 -4.78
N ILE A 179 4.23 12.19 -5.21
CA ILE A 179 4.58 12.66 -6.54
C ILE A 179 5.38 11.56 -7.23
N GLU A 180 4.95 11.18 -8.42
CA GLU A 180 5.63 10.24 -9.30
C GLU A 180 6.11 10.95 -10.56
N HIS A 181 7.35 10.67 -10.96
CA HIS A 181 7.88 11.02 -12.25
C HIS A 181 8.28 9.77 -13.02
N ARG A 182 7.63 9.54 -14.16
CA ARG A 182 8.00 8.49 -15.12
C ARG A 182 9.04 9.02 -16.08
N HIS A 183 10.04 8.20 -16.38
CA HIS A 183 11.12 8.56 -17.31
C HIS A 183 11.54 7.35 -18.13
N THR A 184 12.28 7.60 -19.19
CA THR A 184 12.89 6.57 -20.03
C THR A 184 14.37 6.84 -20.13
N ILE A 185 15.20 5.84 -19.85
CA ILE A 185 16.65 5.89 -20.03
C ILE A 185 17.00 4.97 -21.20
N GLY A 186 17.43 5.57 -22.31
CA GLY A 186 17.50 4.86 -23.60
C GLY A 186 16.10 4.46 -24.07
N ASP A 187 15.84 3.14 -24.13
CA ASP A 187 14.54 2.54 -24.46
C ASP A 187 13.87 1.87 -23.24
N ARG A 188 14.31 2.18 -22.04
CA ARG A 188 13.93 1.50 -20.80
C ARG A 188 13.16 2.41 -19.85
N ASP A 189 11.94 1.98 -19.51
CA ASP A 189 11.07 2.73 -18.62
C ASP A 189 11.52 2.64 -17.16
N GLY A 190 11.37 3.73 -16.45
CA GLY A 190 11.59 3.84 -15.04
C GLY A 190 10.63 4.84 -14.39
N ALA A 191 10.61 4.85 -13.07
CA ALA A 191 9.87 5.83 -12.30
C ALA A 191 10.56 6.12 -10.96
N VAL A 192 10.36 7.34 -10.49
CA VAL A 192 10.74 7.77 -9.14
C VAL A 192 9.49 8.31 -8.47
N ARG A 193 9.26 7.88 -7.21
CA ARG A 193 8.15 8.35 -6.38
C ARG A 193 8.69 8.93 -5.09
N VAL A 194 8.08 9.99 -4.63
CA VAL A 194 8.31 10.57 -3.30
C VAL A 194 6.96 10.58 -2.60
N THR A 195 6.88 9.83 -1.50
CA THR A 195 5.67 9.69 -0.69
C THR A 195 5.89 10.36 0.66
N VAL A 196 4.92 11.09 1.15
CA VAL A 196 4.88 11.67 2.49
C VAL A 196 3.59 11.26 3.16
N PHE A 197 3.64 11.03 4.48
CA PHE A 197 2.46 10.71 5.25
C PHE A 197 2.41 11.41 6.59
N ARG A 198 1.20 11.57 7.11
CA ARG A 198 0.91 12.09 8.43
C ARG A 198 -0.20 11.28 9.07
N ASN A 199 0.13 10.54 10.12
CA ASN A 199 -0.82 9.84 10.97
C ASN A 199 -1.18 10.72 12.16
N HIS A 200 -2.46 10.91 12.43
CA HIS A 200 -2.97 11.58 13.63
C HIS A 200 -3.89 10.63 14.39
N GLY A 201 -3.52 10.31 15.62
CA GLY A 201 -4.27 9.32 16.40
C GLY A 201 -3.70 9.17 17.82
N ARG A 202 -4.09 8.09 18.49
CA ARG A 202 -3.62 7.75 19.82
C ARG A 202 -2.41 6.83 19.73
N PHE A 203 -1.23 7.41 19.99
CA PHE A 203 0.06 6.72 19.94
C PHE A 203 0.76 6.79 21.30
N GLY A 204 1.48 5.73 21.65
CA GLY A 204 2.45 5.72 22.74
C GLY A 204 3.80 6.26 22.29
N ARG A 205 4.49 6.98 23.15
CA ARG A 205 5.91 7.28 22.99
C ARG A 205 6.73 6.24 23.74
N PHE A 206 7.80 5.78 23.10
CA PHE A 206 8.69 4.79 23.71
C PHE A 206 9.35 5.32 24.99
N ASP A 207 9.79 6.59 25.02
CA ASP A 207 10.37 7.20 26.20
C ASP A 207 9.38 7.29 27.38
N ASP A 208 8.12 7.61 27.12
CA ASP A 208 7.07 7.67 28.13
C ASP A 208 6.81 6.27 28.71
N ALA A 209 6.77 5.24 27.85
CA ALA A 209 6.60 3.85 28.30
C ALA A 209 7.78 3.37 29.16
N LEU A 210 9.02 3.71 28.76
CA LEU A 210 10.22 3.41 29.54
C LEU A 210 10.20 4.12 30.91
N ALA A 211 9.86 5.40 30.94
CA ALA A 211 9.77 6.17 32.19
C ALA A 211 8.70 5.61 33.12
N LEU A 212 7.53 5.21 32.58
CA LEU A 212 6.48 4.57 33.38
C LEU A 212 6.95 3.23 33.93
N ALA A 213 7.61 2.40 33.12
CA ALA A 213 8.12 1.10 33.52
C ALA A 213 9.13 1.21 34.68
N VAL A 214 10.06 2.16 34.61
CA VAL A 214 11.01 2.44 35.68
C VAL A 214 10.28 2.86 36.98
N LYS A 215 9.25 3.71 36.87
CA LYS A 215 8.47 4.19 38.02
C LYS A 215 7.64 3.08 38.68
N THR A 216 7.11 2.15 37.89
CA THR A 216 6.17 1.13 38.37
C THR A 216 6.84 -0.23 38.61
N GLY A 217 8.08 -0.43 38.17
CA GLY A 217 8.77 -1.72 38.22
C GLY A 217 8.18 -2.78 37.28
N THR A 218 7.49 -2.36 36.21
CA THR A 218 6.85 -3.24 35.21
C THR A 218 7.63 -3.25 33.89
N ALA A 219 7.27 -4.14 32.97
CA ALA A 219 7.79 -4.09 31.62
C ALA A 219 7.27 -2.84 30.87
N PRO A 220 8.07 -2.22 29.98
CA PRO A 220 7.59 -1.10 29.15
C PRO A 220 6.43 -1.54 28.25
N ASP A 221 5.38 -0.73 28.21
CA ASP A 221 4.20 -0.95 27.37
C ASP A 221 3.69 0.39 26.84
N THR A 222 3.75 0.58 25.53
CA THR A 222 3.28 1.79 24.84
C THR A 222 1.77 1.97 24.97
N ALA A 223 1.01 0.88 25.12
CA ALA A 223 -0.45 0.95 25.29
C ALA A 223 -0.87 1.75 26.52
N LEU A 224 -0.06 1.77 27.58
CA LEU A 224 -0.32 2.48 28.83
C LEU A 224 -0.08 3.99 28.76
N VAL A 225 0.58 4.46 27.71
CA VAL A 225 0.98 5.87 27.54
C VAL A 225 0.45 6.48 26.23
N ARG A 226 -0.54 5.83 25.60
CA ARG A 226 -1.19 6.33 24.38
C ARG A 226 -1.93 7.63 24.65
N ASP A 227 -1.63 8.63 23.81
CA ASP A 227 -2.27 9.94 23.82
C ASP A 227 -2.37 10.47 22.40
N TRP A 228 -3.14 11.53 22.18
CA TRP A 228 -3.26 12.19 20.88
C TRP A 228 -1.91 12.74 20.42
N ARG A 229 -1.42 12.17 19.34
CA ARG A 229 -0.11 12.49 18.76
C ARG A 229 -0.17 12.49 17.24
N THR A 230 0.91 12.94 16.63
CA THR A 230 1.09 12.91 15.18
C THR A 230 2.42 12.24 14.87
N ARG A 231 2.38 11.23 14.02
CA ARG A 231 3.56 10.58 13.44
C ARG A 231 3.66 10.95 11.97
N ILE A 232 4.83 11.38 11.53
CA ILE A 232 5.10 11.76 10.14
C ILE A 232 6.24 10.94 9.57
N GLY A 233 6.25 10.78 8.26
CA GLY A 233 7.36 10.16 7.55
C GLY A 233 7.34 10.48 6.07
N ALA A 234 8.43 10.08 5.42
CA ALA A 234 8.61 10.22 3.99
C ALA A 234 9.41 9.05 3.43
N SER A 235 9.18 8.74 2.16
CA SER A 235 9.95 7.74 1.45
C SER A 235 10.21 8.13 0.00
N VAL A 236 11.27 7.56 -0.55
CA VAL A 236 11.60 7.61 -1.98
C VAL A 236 11.58 6.18 -2.48
N ASN A 237 10.97 5.97 -3.64
CA ASN A 237 10.82 4.69 -4.31
C ASN A 237 11.25 4.84 -5.77
N LEU A 238 12.19 4.03 -6.18
CA LEU A 238 12.76 4.03 -7.52
C LEU A 238 12.56 2.66 -8.18
N GLU A 239 12.21 2.68 -9.44
CA GLU A 239 12.21 1.51 -10.31
C GLU A 239 12.83 1.84 -11.67
N GLN A 240 13.60 0.90 -12.25
CA GLN A 240 14.19 1.06 -13.56
C GLN A 240 14.32 -0.29 -14.27
N ALA A 241 13.81 -0.39 -15.48
CA ALA A 241 14.12 -1.49 -16.37
C ALA A 241 15.58 -1.35 -16.85
N VAL A 242 16.39 -2.40 -16.66
CA VAL A 242 17.80 -2.45 -17.09
C VAL A 242 17.92 -3.20 -18.41
N THR A 243 17.20 -4.31 -18.55
CA THR A 243 17.06 -5.06 -19.80
C THR A 243 15.59 -5.42 -20.03
N ALA A 244 15.29 -6.14 -21.09
CA ALA A 244 13.93 -6.65 -21.34
C ALA A 244 13.43 -7.59 -20.21
N SER A 245 14.35 -8.23 -19.48
CA SER A 245 14.06 -9.24 -18.45
C SER A 245 14.71 -8.94 -17.10
N VAL A 246 15.32 -7.78 -16.90
CA VAL A 246 15.94 -7.40 -15.62
C VAL A 246 15.49 -6.01 -15.26
N GLY A 247 14.98 -5.85 -14.05
CA GLY A 247 14.68 -4.58 -13.43
C GLY A 247 15.40 -4.40 -12.11
N VAL A 248 15.59 -3.17 -11.72
CA VAL A 248 16.10 -2.79 -10.42
C VAL A 248 15.09 -1.95 -9.70
N PHE A 249 15.06 -2.06 -8.38
CA PHE A 249 14.31 -1.13 -7.54
C PHE A 249 15.12 -0.78 -6.29
N ALA A 250 14.83 0.37 -5.73
CA ALA A 250 15.33 0.82 -4.45
C ALA A 250 14.27 1.65 -3.73
N ARG A 251 14.23 1.53 -2.43
CA ARG A 251 13.44 2.40 -1.56
C ARG A 251 14.33 2.96 -0.47
N ALA A 252 14.03 4.16 -0.01
CA ALA A 252 14.59 4.71 1.20
C ALA A 252 13.49 5.47 1.92
N GLY A 253 13.44 5.36 3.24
CA GLY A 253 12.39 6.03 3.98
C GLY A 253 12.79 6.32 5.42
N ILE A 254 12.11 7.31 5.98
CA ILE A 254 12.27 7.76 7.36
C ILE A 254 10.90 8.10 7.95
N ALA A 255 10.70 7.75 9.21
CA ALA A 255 9.54 8.14 10.01
C ALA A 255 9.98 8.52 11.41
N ASP A 256 9.08 9.16 12.17
CA ASP A 256 9.33 9.46 13.58
C ASP A 256 9.51 8.17 14.36
N GLY A 257 10.73 7.92 14.84
CA GLY A 257 11.09 6.73 15.61
C GLY A 257 10.85 6.82 17.11
N GLN A 258 10.30 7.93 17.61
CA GLN A 258 9.97 8.09 19.03
C GLN A 258 8.55 7.63 19.36
N ILE A 259 7.72 7.50 18.34
CA ILE A 259 6.30 7.16 18.44
C ILE A 259 6.09 5.75 17.86
N GLU A 260 5.30 4.93 18.55
CA GLU A 260 4.93 3.60 18.04
C GLU A 260 4.29 3.70 16.66
N PRO A 261 4.57 2.77 15.72
CA PRO A 261 3.87 2.72 14.44
C PRO A 261 2.41 2.32 14.64
N TYR A 262 1.58 2.70 13.67
CA TYR A 262 0.16 2.38 13.77
C TYR A 262 -0.14 0.96 13.32
N ASP A 263 0.40 0.54 12.18
CA ASP A 263 -0.05 -0.75 11.64
C ASP A 263 1.01 -1.55 10.88
N PHE A 264 1.95 -0.92 10.19
CA PHE A 264 2.80 -1.62 9.24
C PHE A 264 4.04 -2.27 9.91
N THR A 265 5.13 -1.55 10.06
CA THR A 265 6.38 -2.07 10.63
C THR A 265 6.99 -1.11 11.64
N ASP A 266 7.82 -1.65 12.54
CA ASP A 266 8.51 -0.87 13.58
C ASP A 266 9.75 -0.12 13.05
N PHE A 267 9.94 -0.04 11.74
CA PHE A 267 11.09 0.62 11.16
C PHE A 267 10.91 2.15 11.11
N ALA A 268 11.77 2.87 11.81
CA ALA A 268 11.89 4.31 11.66
C ALA A 268 12.73 4.71 10.44
N ARG A 269 13.64 3.84 9.97
CA ARG A 269 14.49 4.08 8.79
C ARG A 269 14.68 2.79 8.01
N THR A 270 14.57 2.86 6.68
CA THR A 270 14.78 1.73 5.78
C THR A 270 15.49 2.17 4.52
N ALA A 271 16.28 1.28 3.93
CA ALA A 271 16.94 1.50 2.64
C ALA A 271 17.13 0.18 1.89
N PRO A 272 16.04 -0.51 1.47
CA PRO A 272 16.13 -1.72 0.68
C PRO A 272 16.43 -1.42 -0.80
N ALA A 273 17.20 -2.32 -1.44
CA ALA A 273 17.41 -2.34 -2.88
C ALA A 273 17.56 -3.78 -3.37
N SER A 274 17.12 -4.09 -4.58
CA SER A 274 17.26 -5.40 -5.17
C SER A 274 17.16 -5.39 -6.69
N LEU A 275 17.57 -6.52 -7.29
CA LEU A 275 17.36 -6.87 -8.68
C LEU A 275 16.15 -7.80 -8.78
N SER A 276 15.27 -7.54 -9.73
CA SER A 276 14.19 -8.43 -10.10
C SER A 276 14.45 -9.01 -11.48
N ILE A 277 14.46 -10.35 -11.55
CA ILE A 277 14.51 -11.09 -12.82
C ILE A 277 13.17 -11.81 -12.93
N PRO A 278 12.16 -11.21 -13.59
CA PRO A 278 10.88 -11.86 -13.75
C PRO A 278 11.08 -13.21 -14.46
N ARG A 279 10.61 -14.29 -13.88
CA ARG A 279 10.47 -15.54 -14.62
C ARG A 279 9.64 -15.24 -15.86
N ALA A 280 10.08 -15.74 -17.01
CA ALA A 280 9.30 -15.74 -18.25
C ALA A 280 8.03 -16.61 -18.01
N SER A 281 7.04 -16.06 -17.33
CA SER A 281 5.71 -16.63 -17.19
C SER A 281 4.80 -15.92 -18.18
N ALA A 282 3.93 -16.66 -18.81
CA ALA A 282 3.00 -16.24 -19.87
C ALA A 282 2.09 -15.03 -19.51
N ARG A 283 2.23 -14.45 -18.32
CA ARG A 283 1.45 -13.30 -17.86
C ARG A 283 1.99 -11.92 -18.31
N HIS A 284 3.22 -11.87 -18.81
CA HIS A 284 3.85 -10.60 -19.26
C HIS A 284 3.85 -10.42 -20.78
N ALA A 285 3.29 -11.37 -21.52
CA ALA A 285 3.27 -11.36 -23.00
C ALA A 285 2.22 -10.40 -23.61
N THR A 286 1.51 -9.58 -22.83
CA THR A 286 0.39 -8.77 -23.32
C THR A 286 0.54 -7.24 -23.10
N ARG A 287 1.75 -6.73 -23.00
CA ARG A 287 1.96 -5.30 -23.25
C ARG A 287 2.58 -5.17 -24.64
N PRO A 288 1.86 -4.72 -25.66
CA PRO A 288 2.47 -4.37 -26.93
C PRO A 288 3.49 -3.23 -26.70
N PRO A 289 4.61 -3.23 -27.40
CA PRO A 289 5.54 -2.14 -27.34
C PRO A 289 4.82 -0.86 -27.78
N HIS A 290 5.00 0.21 -27.02
CA HIS A 290 4.60 1.55 -27.47
C HIS A 290 5.45 1.87 -28.72
N HIS A 291 4.88 1.76 -29.90
CA HIS A 291 5.44 2.40 -31.08
C HIS A 291 5.13 3.89 -30.98
N PRO A 292 6.12 4.78 -30.99
CA PRO A 292 5.89 6.18 -31.24
C PRO A 292 5.42 6.30 -32.69
N THR A 293 4.18 6.63 -32.92
CA THR A 293 3.74 7.12 -34.22
C THR A 293 4.16 8.58 -34.32
N HIS A 294 4.94 8.84 -35.35
CA HIS A 294 5.34 10.15 -35.84
C HIS A 294 4.13 11.09 -36.05
#